data_75247c723006cbc50a80451227955205
#
_entry.id   75247c723006cbc50a80451227955205
#
_cell.length_a   1.000
_cell.length_b   1.000
_cell.length_c   1.000
_cell.angle_alpha   90.00
_cell.angle_beta   90.00
_cell.angle_gamma   90.00
#
_symmetry.space_group_name_H-M   'P 1'
#
loop_
_entity.id
_entity.type
_entity.pdbx_description
1 polymer ?
#
loop_
_entity_poly.entity_id
_entity_poly.type
_entity_poly.pdbx_seq_one_letter_code
_entity_poly.pdbx_strand_id
1 'polypeptide(L)'
;MLPASFQTPAAVILLVGGLLACFAGYRIFRIVLGIYGFIGGALLASNIVGTDHTMWMIGAAVLGGAIGALILIAAYFIGVALIGAGLGAVIANLVWATVGGEPHIAVVIILAILGALAALALQRYVIIVATAYGGAQTVVVGAAALMGSQAAADVASRTVYSVYPLNPMPATALDSAAAFVLGIAGLAVQLLVTAKGKK
;
A
#
# COMPACT_ATOMS: atom_id res chain seq x y z
N MET A 1 21.26 2.15 -14.61
CA MET A 1 20.68 1.17 -15.56
C MET A 1 21.15 -0.21 -15.15
N LEU A 2 20.23 -1.16 -14.99
CA LEU A 2 20.59 -2.55 -14.72
C LEU A 2 21.24 -3.15 -15.98
N PRO A 3 22.27 -4.00 -15.86
CA PRO A 3 22.81 -4.76 -16.99
C PRO A 3 21.71 -5.56 -17.68
N ALA A 4 21.85 -5.80 -18.99
CA ALA A 4 20.86 -6.54 -19.80
C ALA A 4 20.52 -7.93 -19.22
N SER A 5 21.48 -8.56 -18.52
CA SER A 5 21.32 -9.84 -17.84
C SER A 5 20.28 -9.83 -16.71
N PHE A 6 19.96 -8.65 -16.14
CA PHE A 6 18.99 -8.51 -15.04
C PHE A 6 17.61 -8.07 -15.51
N GLN A 7 17.40 -7.75 -16.78
CA GLN A 7 16.13 -7.30 -17.31
C GLN A 7 15.05 -8.42 -17.26
N THR A 8 15.41 -9.63 -17.65
CA THR A 8 14.49 -10.79 -17.63
C THR A 8 14.10 -11.18 -16.19
N PRO A 9 15.05 -11.34 -15.23
CA PRO A 9 14.68 -11.57 -13.84
C PRO A 9 13.80 -10.46 -13.24
N ALA A 10 14.09 -9.19 -13.55
CA ALA A 10 13.27 -8.07 -13.09
C ALA A 10 11.84 -8.13 -13.64
N ALA A 11 11.68 -8.43 -14.93
CA ALA A 11 10.38 -8.59 -15.57
C ALA A 11 9.56 -9.75 -14.96
N VAL A 12 10.20 -10.87 -14.63
CA VAL A 12 9.54 -12.00 -13.93
C VAL A 12 9.09 -11.60 -12.53
N ILE A 13 9.94 -10.89 -11.78
CA ILE A 13 9.60 -10.39 -10.44
C ILE A 13 8.41 -9.43 -10.50
N LEU A 14 8.38 -8.51 -11.47
CA LEU A 14 7.25 -7.60 -11.69
C LEU A 14 5.97 -8.35 -12.03
N LEU A 15 6.05 -9.35 -12.91
CA LEU A 15 4.89 -10.13 -13.30
C LEU A 15 4.34 -10.92 -12.11
N VAL A 16 5.17 -11.66 -11.38
CA VAL A 16 4.74 -12.45 -10.22
C VAL A 16 4.29 -11.54 -9.08
N GLY A 17 5.06 -10.50 -8.75
CA GLY A 17 4.72 -9.53 -7.73
C GLY A 17 3.44 -8.76 -8.04
N GLY A 18 3.26 -8.38 -9.31
CA GLY A 18 2.04 -7.74 -9.81
C GLY A 18 0.82 -8.65 -9.69
N LEU A 19 0.92 -9.93 -10.06
CA LEU A 19 -0.16 -10.91 -9.88
C LEU A 19 -0.53 -11.07 -8.40
N LEU A 20 0.45 -11.22 -7.54
CA LEU A 20 0.23 -11.32 -6.10
C LEU A 20 -0.45 -10.05 -5.54
N ALA A 21 0.02 -8.87 -5.94
CA ALA A 21 -0.59 -7.61 -5.54
C ALA A 21 -2.02 -7.45 -6.09
N CYS A 22 -2.25 -7.83 -7.36
CA CYS A 22 -3.54 -7.73 -8.02
C CYS A 22 -4.61 -8.61 -7.36
N PHE A 23 -4.28 -9.85 -7.00
CA PHE A 23 -5.26 -10.82 -6.48
C PHE A 23 -5.27 -10.97 -4.96
N ALA A 24 -4.16 -10.72 -4.27
CA ALA A 24 -4.00 -10.89 -2.83
C ALA A 24 -3.53 -9.63 -2.09
N GLY A 25 -3.55 -8.47 -2.75
CA GLY A 25 -2.93 -7.23 -2.30
C GLY A 25 -3.35 -6.79 -0.90
N TYR A 26 -4.63 -6.87 -0.55
CA TYR A 26 -5.10 -6.50 0.79
C TYR A 26 -4.49 -7.34 1.92
N ARG A 27 -4.31 -8.65 1.68
CA ARG A 27 -3.68 -9.55 2.66
C ARG A 27 -2.17 -9.30 2.74
N ILE A 28 -1.53 -9.17 1.58
CA ILE A 28 -0.10 -8.92 1.47
C ILE A 28 0.26 -7.57 2.09
N PHE A 29 -0.56 -6.53 1.91
CA PHE A 29 -0.33 -5.23 2.49
C PHE A 29 -0.16 -5.29 4.02
N ARG A 30 -1.01 -6.05 4.72
CA ARG A 30 -0.90 -6.23 6.18
C ARG A 30 0.36 -6.98 6.59
N ILE A 31 0.74 -8.00 5.83
CA ILE A 31 1.96 -8.78 6.07
C ILE A 31 3.18 -7.89 5.87
N VAL A 32 3.23 -7.15 4.78
CA VAL A 32 4.33 -6.23 4.46
C VAL A 32 4.46 -5.17 5.56
N LEU A 33 3.36 -4.59 6.02
CA LEU A 33 3.36 -3.63 7.13
C LEU A 33 3.92 -4.25 8.42
N GLY A 34 3.51 -5.49 8.73
CA GLY A 34 4.06 -6.25 9.87
C GLY A 34 5.56 -6.52 9.74
N ILE A 35 6.03 -6.91 8.54
CA ILE A 35 7.45 -7.15 8.27
C ILE A 35 8.27 -5.88 8.46
N TYR A 36 7.84 -4.75 7.89
CA TYR A 36 8.56 -3.47 8.07
C TYR A 36 8.58 -3.03 9.53
N GLY A 37 7.46 -3.19 10.25
CA GLY A 37 7.41 -2.93 11.68
C GLY A 37 8.35 -3.83 12.47
N PHE A 38 8.40 -5.13 12.11
CA PHE A 38 9.31 -6.09 12.73
C PHE A 38 10.77 -5.70 12.50
N ILE A 39 11.16 -5.41 11.26
CA ILE A 39 12.53 -5.00 10.92
C ILE A 39 12.91 -3.73 11.69
N GLY A 40 12.06 -2.70 11.65
CA GLY A 40 12.32 -1.45 12.35
C GLY A 40 12.44 -1.63 13.86
N GLY A 41 11.52 -2.38 14.48
CA GLY A 41 11.55 -2.68 15.91
C GLY A 41 12.74 -3.54 16.33
N ALA A 42 13.11 -4.54 15.51
CA ALA A 42 14.27 -5.37 15.76
C ALA A 42 15.58 -4.57 15.69
N LEU A 43 15.73 -3.71 14.69
CA LEU A 43 16.89 -2.83 14.55
C LEU A 43 17.01 -1.85 15.73
N LEU A 44 15.92 -1.23 16.15
CA LEU A 44 15.92 -0.32 17.28
C LEU A 44 16.29 -1.05 18.58
N ALA A 45 15.66 -2.19 18.85
CA ALA A 45 15.89 -2.95 20.07
C ALA A 45 17.32 -3.52 20.13
N SER A 46 17.85 -4.05 19.01
CA SER A 46 19.21 -4.58 18.96
C SER A 46 20.28 -3.49 19.16
N ASN A 47 20.04 -2.29 18.63
CA ASN A 47 20.94 -1.14 18.85
C ASN A 47 20.98 -0.67 20.32
N ILE A 48 19.88 -0.79 21.04
CA ILE A 48 19.82 -0.40 22.47
C ILE A 48 20.59 -1.38 23.36
N VAL A 49 20.52 -2.69 23.04
CA VAL A 49 21.18 -3.74 23.85
C VAL A 49 22.69 -3.80 23.59
N GLY A 50 23.13 -3.35 22.41
CA GLY A 50 24.55 -3.42 22.01
C GLY A 50 25.01 -4.83 21.62
N THR A 51 26.28 -4.97 21.25
CA THR A 51 26.85 -6.20 20.67
C THR A 51 27.54 -7.13 21.68
N ASP A 52 27.65 -6.71 22.96
CA ASP A 52 28.45 -7.43 23.96
C ASP A 52 27.88 -8.77 24.38
N HIS A 53 26.55 -8.98 24.20
CA HIS A 53 25.86 -10.22 24.58
C HIS A 53 24.94 -10.68 23.44
N THR A 54 25.43 -11.49 22.53
CA THR A 54 24.71 -11.96 21.33
C THR A 54 23.34 -12.59 21.66
N MET A 55 23.21 -13.36 22.72
CA MET A 55 21.93 -13.98 23.11
C MET A 55 20.87 -12.97 23.52
N TRP A 56 21.28 -11.94 24.29
CA TRP A 56 20.41 -10.84 24.72
C TRP A 56 20.01 -9.96 23.54
N MET A 57 20.95 -9.71 22.62
CA MET A 57 20.72 -8.96 21.39
C MET A 57 19.66 -9.65 20.51
N ILE A 58 19.76 -10.99 20.31
CA ILE A 58 18.77 -11.76 19.53
C ILE A 58 17.40 -11.72 20.21
N GLY A 59 17.35 -11.93 21.54
CA GLY A 59 16.11 -11.84 22.31
C GLY A 59 15.45 -10.47 22.18
N ALA A 60 16.24 -9.40 22.32
CA ALA A 60 15.77 -8.03 22.15
C ALA A 60 15.28 -7.75 20.73
N ALA A 61 15.99 -8.24 19.69
CA ALA A 61 15.59 -8.08 18.31
C ALA A 61 14.25 -8.77 18.01
N VAL A 62 14.02 -10.00 18.52
CA VAL A 62 12.76 -10.72 18.32
C VAL A 62 11.60 -10.03 19.05
N LEU A 63 11.77 -9.67 20.31
CA LEU A 63 10.75 -8.99 21.11
C LEU A 63 10.48 -7.57 20.55
N GLY A 64 11.53 -6.81 20.28
CA GLY A 64 11.42 -5.47 19.70
C GLY A 64 10.78 -5.51 18.31
N GLY A 65 11.12 -6.51 17.51
CA GLY A 65 10.49 -6.75 16.21
C GLY A 65 8.99 -7.04 16.33
N ALA A 66 8.59 -7.92 17.24
CA ALA A 66 7.17 -8.24 17.48
C ALA A 66 6.39 -6.99 17.94
N ILE A 67 6.94 -6.23 18.88
CA ILE A 67 6.35 -4.97 19.36
C ILE A 67 6.30 -3.95 18.23
N GLY A 68 7.38 -3.79 17.45
CA GLY A 68 7.44 -2.88 16.32
C GLY A 68 6.41 -3.20 15.24
N ALA A 69 6.18 -4.49 14.96
CA ALA A 69 5.13 -4.93 14.04
C ALA A 69 3.73 -4.50 14.51
N LEU A 70 3.43 -4.70 15.79
CA LEU A 70 2.15 -4.30 16.39
C LEU A 70 1.98 -2.78 16.38
N ILE A 71 3.03 -2.03 16.75
CA ILE A 71 3.02 -0.56 16.76
C ILE A 71 2.78 -0.02 15.34
N LEU A 72 3.46 -0.55 14.31
CA LEU A 72 3.30 -0.05 12.95
C LEU A 72 1.90 -0.33 12.39
N ILE A 73 1.34 -1.50 12.70
CA ILE A 73 -0.05 -1.83 12.33
C ILE A 73 -1.03 -0.88 13.05
N ALA A 74 -0.85 -0.63 14.34
CA ALA A 74 -1.70 0.30 15.09
C ALA A 74 -1.56 1.74 14.59
N ALA A 75 -0.33 2.20 14.35
CA ALA A 75 -0.04 3.54 13.82
C ALA A 75 -0.68 3.77 12.45
N TYR A 76 -0.75 2.74 11.60
CA TYR A 76 -1.46 2.81 10.32
C TYR A 76 -2.95 3.14 10.52
N PHE A 77 -3.65 2.43 11.42
CA PHE A 77 -5.07 2.69 11.68
C PHE A 77 -5.30 4.09 12.28
N ILE A 78 -4.43 4.51 13.20
CA ILE A 78 -4.47 5.84 13.79
C ILE A 78 -4.25 6.91 12.71
N GLY A 79 -3.26 6.72 11.83
CA GLY A 79 -2.99 7.64 10.72
C GLY A 79 -4.18 7.80 9.78
N VAL A 80 -4.83 6.70 9.40
CA VAL A 80 -6.04 6.72 8.57
C VAL A 80 -7.18 7.46 9.27
N ALA A 81 -7.38 7.22 10.57
CA ALA A 81 -8.41 7.89 11.35
C ALA A 81 -8.15 9.40 11.45
N LEU A 82 -6.89 9.81 11.67
CA LEU A 82 -6.51 11.23 11.74
C LEU A 82 -6.73 11.96 10.42
N ILE A 83 -6.38 11.33 9.28
CA ILE A 83 -6.64 11.89 7.95
C ILE A 83 -8.16 12.05 7.74
N GLY A 84 -8.92 11.02 8.09
CA GLY A 84 -10.38 11.08 8.01
C GLY A 84 -11.01 12.16 8.89
N ALA A 85 -10.51 12.31 10.12
CA ALA A 85 -10.93 13.38 11.02
C ALA A 85 -10.62 14.77 10.45
N GLY A 86 -9.41 14.94 9.89
CA GLY A 86 -9.02 16.18 9.23
C GLY A 86 -9.94 16.54 8.05
N LEU A 87 -10.26 15.56 7.20
CA LEU A 87 -11.21 15.76 6.10
C LEU A 87 -12.61 16.13 6.60
N GLY A 88 -13.09 15.48 7.68
CA GLY A 88 -14.37 15.83 8.30
C GLY A 88 -14.40 17.26 8.83
N ALA A 89 -13.31 17.70 9.46
CA ALA A 89 -13.17 19.08 9.93
C ALA A 89 -13.12 20.09 8.77
N VAL A 90 -12.42 19.76 7.67
CA VAL A 90 -12.39 20.59 6.46
C VAL A 90 -13.78 20.73 5.85
N ILE A 91 -14.55 19.63 5.76
CA ILE A 91 -15.94 19.65 5.27
C ILE A 91 -16.80 20.55 6.16
N ALA A 92 -16.67 20.47 7.49
CA ALA A 92 -17.36 21.37 8.40
C ALA A 92 -17.12 22.83 8.05
N ASN A 93 -15.85 23.23 7.92
CA ASN A 93 -15.48 24.62 7.59
C ASN A 93 -15.97 25.02 6.20
N LEU A 94 -15.89 24.14 5.21
CA LEU A 94 -16.34 24.41 3.85
C LEU A 94 -17.84 24.67 3.78
N VAL A 95 -18.64 23.87 4.48
CA VAL A 95 -20.10 24.05 4.55
C VAL A 95 -20.44 25.36 5.24
N TRP A 96 -19.77 25.70 6.34
CA TRP A 96 -20.02 26.99 7.03
C TRP A 96 -19.56 28.20 6.22
N ALA A 97 -18.49 28.08 5.44
CA ALA A 97 -18.07 29.17 4.55
C ALA A 97 -19.14 29.56 3.50
N THR A 98 -20.05 28.63 3.13
CA THR A 98 -21.17 28.93 2.21
C THR A 98 -22.39 29.51 2.91
N VAL A 99 -22.57 29.23 4.21
CA VAL A 99 -23.74 29.70 4.99
C VAL A 99 -23.45 31.04 5.71
N GLY A 100 -22.17 31.36 5.91
CA GLY A 100 -21.69 32.54 6.61
C GLY A 100 -21.57 32.32 8.13
N GLY A 101 -20.42 32.68 8.68
CA GLY A 101 -20.09 32.52 10.10
C GLY A 101 -19.06 31.43 10.35
N GLU A 102 -18.72 31.20 11.61
CA GLU A 102 -17.83 30.11 12.04
C GLU A 102 -18.62 28.88 12.50
N PRO A 103 -18.20 27.66 12.17
CA PRO A 103 -18.88 26.45 12.61
C PRO A 103 -18.76 26.30 14.13
N HIS A 104 -19.86 25.92 14.77
CA HIS A 104 -19.82 25.62 16.19
C HIS A 104 -18.88 24.44 16.43
N ILE A 105 -18.01 24.54 17.46
CA ILE A 105 -16.96 23.54 17.76
C ILE A 105 -17.51 22.11 17.85
N ALA A 106 -18.72 21.93 18.37
CA ALA A 106 -19.36 20.62 18.47
C ALA A 106 -19.64 20.01 17.08
N VAL A 107 -19.98 20.81 16.08
CA VAL A 107 -20.23 20.34 14.71
C VAL A 107 -18.92 19.89 14.07
N VAL A 108 -17.85 20.65 14.27
CA VAL A 108 -16.50 20.27 13.79
C VAL A 108 -16.07 18.94 14.38
N ILE A 109 -16.25 18.75 15.70
CA ILE A 109 -15.91 17.50 16.39
C ILE A 109 -16.75 16.33 15.85
N ILE A 110 -18.06 16.50 15.70
CA ILE A 110 -18.94 15.45 15.17
C ILE A 110 -18.53 15.06 13.75
N LEU A 111 -18.30 16.02 12.85
CA LEU A 111 -17.86 15.76 11.48
C LEU A 111 -16.46 15.16 11.42
N ALA A 112 -15.56 15.54 12.30
CA ALA A 112 -14.25 14.91 12.43
C ALA A 112 -14.35 13.44 12.86
N ILE A 113 -15.19 13.11 13.83
CA ILE A 113 -15.44 11.73 14.28
C ILE A 113 -16.08 10.92 13.14
N LEU A 114 -17.10 11.46 12.48
CA LEU A 114 -17.73 10.79 11.33
C LEU A 114 -16.74 10.58 10.19
N GLY A 115 -15.88 11.55 9.89
CA GLY A 115 -14.82 11.45 8.90
C GLY A 115 -13.80 10.37 9.26
N ALA A 116 -13.37 10.28 10.52
CA ALA A 116 -12.49 9.22 11.00
C ALA A 116 -13.11 7.82 10.83
N LEU A 117 -14.37 7.67 11.25
CA LEU A 117 -15.11 6.39 11.11
C LEU A 117 -15.31 6.01 9.65
N ALA A 118 -15.66 6.97 8.79
CA ALA A 118 -15.82 6.76 7.35
C ALA A 118 -14.48 6.34 6.71
N ALA A 119 -13.38 7.01 7.04
CA ALA A 119 -12.04 6.67 6.54
C ALA A 119 -11.64 5.25 6.97
N LEU A 120 -11.86 4.86 8.21
CA LEU A 120 -11.59 3.51 8.70
C LEU A 120 -12.48 2.46 8.03
N ALA A 121 -13.73 2.77 7.72
CA ALA A 121 -14.63 1.86 7.00
C ALA A 121 -14.22 1.71 5.52
N LEU A 122 -13.82 2.80 4.87
CA LEU A 122 -13.47 2.85 3.45
C LEU A 122 -12.04 2.38 3.16
N GLN A 123 -11.12 2.47 4.14
CA GLN A 123 -9.70 2.13 3.94
C GLN A 123 -9.48 0.76 3.28
N ARG A 124 -10.29 -0.23 3.65
CA ARG A 124 -10.23 -1.57 3.07
C ARG A 124 -10.47 -1.55 1.56
N TYR A 125 -11.50 -0.82 1.12
CA TYR A 125 -11.85 -0.73 -0.30
C TYR A 125 -10.80 0.06 -1.07
N VAL A 126 -10.27 1.13 -0.49
CA VAL A 126 -9.19 1.92 -1.08
C VAL A 126 -7.94 1.07 -1.28
N ILE A 127 -7.54 0.27 -0.29
CA ILE A 127 -6.38 -0.64 -0.41
C ILE A 127 -6.64 -1.69 -1.50
N ILE A 128 -7.84 -2.29 -1.53
CA ILE A 128 -8.21 -3.30 -2.53
C ILE A 128 -8.14 -2.70 -3.93
N VAL A 129 -8.74 -1.53 -4.16
CA VAL A 129 -8.72 -0.85 -5.47
C VAL A 129 -7.28 -0.49 -5.87
N ALA A 130 -6.53 0.13 -4.96
CA ALA A 130 -5.16 0.55 -5.23
C ALA A 130 -4.25 -0.64 -5.56
N THR A 131 -4.35 -1.74 -4.80
CA THR A 131 -3.51 -2.93 -5.02
C THR A 131 -3.96 -3.73 -6.24
N ALA A 132 -5.26 -3.81 -6.53
CA ALA A 132 -5.75 -4.48 -7.73
C ALA A 132 -5.32 -3.73 -8.99
N TYR A 133 -5.51 -2.42 -9.04
CA TYR A 133 -5.14 -1.61 -10.19
C TYR A 133 -3.62 -1.48 -10.35
N GLY A 134 -2.89 -1.16 -9.27
CA GLY A 134 -1.43 -1.07 -9.28
C GLY A 134 -0.76 -2.41 -9.63
N GLY A 135 -1.29 -3.51 -9.08
CA GLY A 135 -0.87 -4.86 -9.43
C GLY A 135 -1.09 -5.19 -10.91
N ALA A 136 -2.26 -4.87 -11.46
CA ALA A 136 -2.58 -5.07 -12.87
C ALA A 136 -1.64 -4.31 -13.80
N GLN A 137 -1.34 -3.04 -13.49
CA GLN A 137 -0.35 -2.25 -14.24
C GLN A 137 1.03 -2.90 -14.20
N THR A 138 1.44 -3.36 -13.03
CA THR A 138 2.74 -4.03 -12.85
C THR A 138 2.83 -5.33 -13.65
N VAL A 139 1.74 -6.11 -13.72
CA VAL A 139 1.65 -7.33 -14.56
C VAL A 139 1.83 -7.00 -16.03
N VAL A 140 1.12 -5.98 -16.53
CA VAL A 140 1.21 -5.58 -17.94
C VAL A 140 2.62 -5.14 -18.30
N VAL A 141 3.27 -4.35 -17.44
CA VAL A 141 4.69 -3.97 -17.63
C VAL A 141 5.61 -5.18 -17.66
N GLY A 142 5.48 -6.09 -16.69
CA GLY A 142 6.28 -7.31 -16.64
C GLY A 142 6.07 -8.21 -17.85
N ALA A 143 4.82 -8.38 -18.28
CA ALA A 143 4.48 -9.17 -19.49
C ALA A 143 5.03 -8.54 -20.76
N ALA A 144 4.85 -7.22 -20.96
CA ALA A 144 5.36 -6.51 -22.12
C ALA A 144 6.90 -6.55 -22.18
N ALA A 145 7.58 -6.45 -21.05
CA ALA A 145 9.03 -6.60 -20.97
C ALA A 145 9.50 -8.01 -21.38
N LEU A 146 8.77 -9.06 -20.95
CA LEU A 146 9.05 -10.44 -21.36
C LEU A 146 8.77 -10.70 -22.85
N MET A 147 7.81 -9.99 -23.44
CA MET A 147 7.51 -10.06 -24.88
C MET A 147 8.50 -9.25 -25.74
N GLY A 148 9.56 -8.70 -25.15
CA GLY A 148 10.62 -8.01 -25.89
C GLY A 148 10.36 -6.54 -26.17
N SER A 149 9.38 -5.90 -25.52
CA SER A 149 9.20 -4.46 -25.58
C SER A 149 10.34 -3.75 -24.86
N GLN A 150 11.22 -3.09 -25.61
CA GLN A 150 12.36 -2.35 -25.03
C GLN A 150 11.89 -1.23 -24.10
N ALA A 151 10.80 -0.54 -24.43
CA ALA A 151 10.21 0.49 -23.58
C ALA A 151 9.75 -0.10 -22.23
N ALA A 152 9.12 -1.28 -22.24
CA ALA A 152 8.70 -1.95 -21.02
C ALA A 152 9.89 -2.53 -20.22
N ALA A 153 10.92 -3.02 -20.90
CA ALA A 153 12.15 -3.49 -20.25
C ALA A 153 12.90 -2.35 -19.56
N ASP A 154 12.96 -1.17 -20.17
CA ASP A 154 13.53 0.04 -19.58
C ASP A 154 12.74 0.49 -18.34
N VAL A 155 11.42 0.48 -18.41
CA VAL A 155 10.57 0.79 -17.25
C VAL A 155 10.73 -0.27 -16.16
N ALA A 156 10.75 -1.55 -16.49
CA ALA A 156 11.00 -2.64 -15.55
C ALA A 156 12.34 -2.47 -14.82
N SER A 157 13.38 -2.06 -15.54
CA SER A 157 14.71 -1.82 -14.96
C SER A 157 14.78 -0.58 -14.06
N ARG A 158 13.95 0.44 -14.31
CA ARG A 158 13.86 1.67 -13.51
C ARG A 158 12.91 1.55 -12.33
N THR A 159 11.86 0.75 -12.45
CA THR A 159 10.78 0.64 -11.46
C THR A 159 11.24 -0.01 -10.16
N VAL A 160 12.36 -0.75 -10.16
CA VAL A 160 12.99 -1.26 -8.92
C VAL A 160 13.40 -0.12 -7.97
N TYR A 161 13.65 1.08 -8.50
CA TYR A 161 14.11 2.25 -7.73
C TYR A 161 13.14 3.43 -7.73
N SER A 162 12.11 3.43 -8.56
CA SER A 162 11.10 4.50 -8.61
C SER A 162 9.77 4.03 -8.02
N VAL A 163 9.13 4.92 -7.27
CA VAL A 163 7.81 4.65 -6.68
C VAL A 163 6.78 4.55 -7.81
N TYR A 164 6.50 3.34 -8.25
CA TYR A 164 5.38 3.01 -9.10
C TYR A 164 4.11 3.08 -8.25
N PRO A 165 3.09 3.87 -8.56
CA PRO A 165 2.41 4.08 -9.86
C PRO A 165 2.36 5.53 -10.35
N LEU A 166 3.21 6.43 -9.86
CA LEU A 166 3.12 7.86 -10.15
C LEU A 166 3.65 8.27 -11.53
N ASN A 167 4.33 7.37 -12.25
CA ASN A 167 4.81 7.59 -13.61
C ASN A 167 4.13 6.58 -14.56
N PRO A 168 2.97 6.92 -15.15
CA PRO A 168 2.33 6.04 -16.12
C PRO A 168 3.25 5.89 -17.33
N MET A 169 3.51 4.63 -17.71
CA MET A 169 4.13 4.34 -19.00
C MET A 169 3.32 4.95 -20.14
N PRO A 170 3.96 5.36 -21.25
CA PRO A 170 3.26 5.49 -22.51
C PRO A 170 2.78 4.10 -22.92
N ALA A 171 1.63 3.70 -22.37
CA ALA A 171 1.00 2.43 -22.64
C ALA A 171 0.26 2.52 -23.98
N THR A 172 0.33 1.47 -24.78
CA THR A 172 -0.58 1.35 -25.92
C THR A 172 -2.02 1.25 -25.43
N ALA A 173 -3.00 1.56 -26.27
CA ALA A 173 -4.41 1.39 -25.90
C ALA A 173 -4.72 -0.05 -25.44
N LEU A 174 -4.03 -1.04 -26.01
CA LEU A 174 -4.13 -2.45 -25.62
C LEU A 174 -3.60 -2.72 -24.21
N ASP A 175 -2.46 -2.13 -23.83
CA ASP A 175 -1.88 -2.29 -22.51
C ASP A 175 -2.79 -1.69 -21.43
N SER A 176 -3.35 -0.53 -21.72
CA SER A 176 -4.31 0.14 -20.83
C SER A 176 -5.60 -0.65 -20.66
N ALA A 177 -6.12 -1.22 -21.75
CA ALA A 177 -7.31 -2.09 -21.71
C ALA A 177 -7.03 -3.39 -20.94
N ALA A 178 -5.87 -4.02 -21.17
CA ALA A 178 -5.46 -5.23 -20.46
C ALA A 178 -5.32 -4.97 -18.95
N ALA A 179 -4.67 -3.87 -18.58
CA ALA A 179 -4.53 -3.47 -17.17
C ALA A 179 -5.89 -3.18 -16.51
N PHE A 180 -6.81 -2.54 -17.23
CA PHE A 180 -8.15 -2.25 -16.73
C PHE A 180 -8.96 -3.54 -16.50
N VAL A 181 -8.99 -4.44 -17.47
CA VAL A 181 -9.69 -5.74 -17.36
C VAL A 181 -9.09 -6.57 -16.22
N LEU A 182 -7.76 -6.65 -16.14
CA LEU A 182 -7.06 -7.38 -15.08
C LEU A 182 -7.33 -6.75 -13.70
N GLY A 183 -7.34 -5.42 -13.63
CA GLY A 183 -7.66 -4.67 -12.42
C GLY A 183 -9.09 -4.96 -11.91
N ILE A 184 -10.08 -4.98 -12.81
CA ILE A 184 -11.46 -5.35 -12.47
C ILE A 184 -11.52 -6.81 -11.98
N ALA A 185 -10.83 -7.73 -12.65
CA ALA A 185 -10.78 -9.13 -12.22
C ALA A 185 -10.14 -9.26 -10.83
N GLY A 186 -9.02 -8.57 -10.59
CA GLY A 186 -8.35 -8.53 -9.29
C GLY A 186 -9.24 -7.95 -8.19
N LEU A 187 -9.94 -6.84 -8.49
CA LEU A 187 -10.91 -6.22 -7.60
C LEU A 187 -12.03 -7.21 -7.21
N ALA A 188 -12.63 -7.87 -8.19
CA ALA A 188 -13.69 -8.85 -7.97
C ALA A 188 -13.21 -10.01 -7.07
N VAL A 189 -12.04 -10.58 -7.37
CA VAL A 189 -11.45 -11.67 -6.59
C VAL A 189 -11.14 -11.21 -5.15
N GLN A 190 -10.53 -10.04 -4.96
CA GLN A 190 -10.20 -9.53 -3.63
C GLN A 190 -11.49 -9.26 -2.81
N LEU A 191 -12.53 -8.70 -3.41
CA LEU A 191 -13.81 -8.46 -2.74
C LEU A 191 -14.49 -9.77 -2.35
N LEU A 192 -14.55 -10.76 -3.24
CA LEU A 192 -15.17 -12.05 -2.99
C LEU A 192 -14.44 -12.86 -1.91
N VAL A 193 -13.10 -12.90 -1.97
CA VAL A 193 -12.28 -13.64 -1.01
C VAL A 193 -12.23 -12.94 0.35
N THR A 194 -12.23 -11.60 0.36
CA THR A 194 -12.17 -10.83 1.60
C THR A 194 -13.54 -10.68 2.25
N ALA A 195 -14.63 -10.68 1.47
CA ALA A 195 -15.99 -10.64 1.99
C ALA A 195 -16.38 -11.93 2.73
N LYS A 196 -15.90 -13.10 2.26
CA LYS A 196 -16.16 -14.40 2.90
C LYS A 196 -15.38 -14.66 4.20
N GLY A 197 -14.41 -13.82 4.56
CA GLY A 197 -13.60 -13.98 5.78
C GLY A 197 -14.26 -13.50 7.09
N LYS A 198 -15.56 -13.18 7.07
CA LYS A 198 -16.37 -12.85 8.26
C LYS A 198 -17.56 -13.81 8.37
N LYS A 199 -17.29 -15.08 8.67
CA LYS A 199 -18.24 -15.97 9.32
C LYS A 199 -17.50 -16.67 10.44
#